data_6b8d968b0586447fc1b85781bc1023ce
#
_entry.id   6b8d968b0586447fc1b85781bc1023ce
#
_cell.length_a   1.000
_cell.length_b   1.000
_cell.length_c   1.000
_cell.angle_alpha   90.00
_cell.angle_beta   90.00
_cell.angle_gamma   90.00
#
_symmetry.space_group_name_H-M   'P 1'
#
loop_
_entity.id
_entity.type
_entity.pdbx_description
1 polymer ?
#
loop_
_entity_poly.entity_id
_entity_poly.type
_entity_poly.pdbx_seq_one_letter_code
_entity_poly.pdbx_strand_id
1 'polypeptide(L)'
;MSSNSIGSGGLCRGGVRLLFTSSTSPVYEIVTAKQTPTSGVAITSRVKKLNFPPFVKDLFCGKFNKSMLSYAEVLNYERHRILEDKIERISTYLNERKTGILNTDGQICPELLVWCRSEGLHGLVGPQVRGGKDLLVTEVARIYEELGRELSLSEFLYCSDILGYRAVLEHGSARQQEQHLESLSEGTSLATLCVHEEDAGSDLSRIQMIAKYNPDNETYHLMGTKTWVANPGNSNLFIVLAGTRNKNYMGEVEADLTAFLVDAKDGGVTIGKKHDATAMSGLEYASVEFNCKVSKNSILGKVGEGGQLIQSVQNQNKFIFAAGLITNLKYVL
;
A
#
# COMPACT_ATOMS: atom_id res chain seq x y z
N MET A 1 -0.12 29.42 27.73
CA MET A 1 1.23 28.81 27.62
C MET A 1 1.01 27.31 27.44
N SER A 2 0.98 26.84 26.22
CA SER A 2 0.88 25.42 25.89
C SER A 2 1.98 25.10 24.88
N SER A 3 2.95 24.33 25.35
CA SER A 3 4.10 23.85 24.58
C SER A 3 3.67 22.75 23.62
N ASN A 4 3.71 23.02 22.32
CA ASN A 4 3.58 22.00 21.28
C ASN A 4 4.92 21.29 21.12
N SER A 5 4.96 20.01 21.50
CA SER A 5 6.07 19.11 21.20
C SER A 5 6.05 18.71 19.73
N ILE A 6 7.06 19.13 19.00
CA ILE A 6 7.29 18.74 17.59
C ILE A 6 8.01 17.40 17.60
N GLY A 7 7.34 16.35 17.11
CA GLY A 7 7.93 15.03 16.89
C GLY A 7 8.99 15.07 15.78
N SER A 8 10.16 14.54 16.05
CA SER A 8 11.29 14.43 15.14
C SER A 8 11.01 13.38 14.06
N GLY A 9 10.69 13.81 12.85
CA GLY A 9 10.62 12.96 11.66
C GLY A 9 11.87 13.16 10.81
N GLY A 10 12.49 12.07 10.37
CA GLY A 10 13.72 12.07 9.58
C GLY A 10 13.55 12.76 8.23
N LEU A 11 14.57 13.51 7.84
CA LEU A 11 14.68 14.22 6.58
C LEU A 11 15.10 13.25 5.46
N CYS A 12 14.19 13.05 4.49
CA CYS A 12 14.59 12.55 3.16
C CYS A 12 15.12 13.72 2.32
N ARG A 13 16.21 13.51 1.61
CA ARG A 13 16.85 14.51 0.74
C ARG A 13 15.88 14.93 -0.38
N GLY A 14 15.49 16.19 -0.41
CA GLY A 14 14.82 16.83 -1.55
C GLY A 14 13.31 16.59 -1.69
N GLY A 15 12.59 16.18 -0.64
CA GLY A 15 11.15 15.91 -0.69
C GLY A 15 10.27 17.10 -0.25
N VAL A 16 9.09 17.22 -0.84
CA VAL A 16 8.00 18.06 -0.36
C VAL A 16 7.37 17.39 0.85
N ARG A 17 7.39 18.06 2.01
CA ARG A 17 6.73 17.57 3.22
C ARG A 17 5.34 18.20 3.33
N LEU A 18 4.30 17.38 3.31
CA LEU A 18 2.94 17.81 3.61
C LEU A 18 2.73 17.79 5.13
N LEU A 19 2.50 18.96 5.71
CA LEU A 19 2.11 19.09 7.11
C LEU A 19 0.61 19.37 7.16
N PHE A 20 -0.14 18.46 7.74
CA PHE A 20 -1.55 18.69 8.05
C PHE A 20 -1.63 19.38 9.42
N THR A 21 -2.04 20.63 9.44
CA THR A 21 -2.45 21.29 10.67
C THR A 21 -3.98 21.29 10.75
N SER A 22 -4.53 21.16 11.94
CA SER A 22 -5.98 21.10 12.20
C SER A 22 -6.75 22.41 11.93
N SER A 23 -6.15 23.35 11.22
CA SER A 23 -6.81 24.57 10.79
C SER A 23 -7.19 24.49 9.31
N THR A 24 -8.34 24.99 8.98
CA THR A 24 -9.14 24.90 7.76
C THR A 24 -8.50 25.33 6.43
N SER A 25 -7.18 25.36 6.31
CA SER A 25 -6.48 25.65 5.06
C SER A 25 -5.19 24.82 4.94
N PRO A 26 -4.97 24.07 3.85
CA PRO A 26 -3.72 23.36 3.63
C PRO A 26 -2.57 24.34 3.41
N VAL A 27 -1.53 24.22 4.23
CA VAL A 27 -0.28 24.98 4.08
C VAL A 27 0.75 24.01 3.47
N TYR A 28 1.21 24.30 2.26
CA TYR A 28 2.30 23.56 1.62
C TYR A 28 3.63 24.26 1.90
N GLU A 29 4.58 23.51 2.40
CA GLU A 29 5.91 23.99 2.71
C GLU A 29 6.92 23.39 1.72
N ILE A 30 7.54 24.22 0.89
CA ILE A 30 8.63 23.79 0.01
C ILE A 30 9.94 24.08 0.75
N VAL A 31 10.64 23.05 1.19
CA VAL A 31 11.95 23.15 1.82
C VAL A 31 13.02 22.98 0.74
N THR A 32 13.66 24.05 0.33
CA THR A 32 14.87 23.99 -0.51
C THR A 32 16.11 23.96 0.38
N ALA A 33 16.81 22.82 0.40
CA ALA A 33 18.10 22.72 1.06
C ALA A 33 19.22 23.28 0.18
N LYS A 34 19.87 24.37 0.59
CA LYS A 34 21.16 24.79 0.02
C LYS A 34 22.27 24.10 0.79
N GLN A 35 23.08 23.30 0.13
CA GLN A 35 24.34 22.79 0.67
C GLN A 35 25.39 23.90 0.62
N THR A 36 25.92 24.28 1.77
CA THR A 36 27.20 24.98 1.89
C THR A 36 28.21 24.03 2.54
N PRO A 37 29.45 23.97 2.04
CA PRO A 37 30.47 23.13 2.63
C PRO A 37 31.02 23.77 3.93
N THR A 38 31.20 22.93 4.93
CA THR A 38 31.92 23.14 6.21
C THR A 38 31.33 24.07 7.26
N SER A 39 31.08 23.46 8.43
CA SER A 39 30.85 24.05 9.78
C SER A 39 29.46 24.60 10.07
N GLY A 40 28.74 23.93 10.98
CA GLY A 40 27.64 24.50 11.77
C GLY A 40 26.36 24.76 10.97
N VAL A 41 25.48 23.78 10.89
CA VAL A 41 24.20 23.89 10.15
C VAL A 41 23.21 24.76 10.93
N ALA A 42 23.12 26.03 10.57
CA ALA A 42 21.94 26.84 10.88
C ALA A 42 20.93 26.64 9.75
N ILE A 43 19.88 25.86 9.97
CA ILE A 43 18.77 25.71 9.02
C ILE A 43 17.85 26.93 9.20
N THR A 44 18.08 27.98 8.41
CA THR A 44 17.10 29.05 8.25
C THR A 44 16.16 28.70 7.11
N SER A 45 15.08 28.00 7.41
CA SER A 45 13.98 27.78 6.47
C SER A 45 13.16 29.07 6.36
N ARG A 46 13.27 29.79 5.24
CA ARG A 46 12.26 30.79 4.86
C ARG A 46 11.06 30.06 4.29
N VAL A 47 10.05 29.87 5.13
CA VAL A 47 8.74 29.35 4.70
C VAL A 47 8.06 30.40 3.83
N LYS A 48 7.94 30.15 2.53
CA LYS A 48 7.04 30.92 1.66
C LYS A 48 5.65 30.29 1.80
N LYS A 49 4.72 31.00 2.45
CA LYS A 49 3.29 30.65 2.36
C LYS A 49 2.84 30.81 0.91
N LEU A 50 2.60 29.72 0.23
CA LEU A 50 1.96 29.71 -1.08
C LEU A 50 0.44 29.76 -0.83
N ASN A 51 -0.17 30.91 -1.03
CA ASN A 51 -1.63 31.03 -1.06
C ASN A 51 -2.10 30.53 -2.43
N PHE A 52 -2.57 29.28 -2.48
CA PHE A 52 -3.29 28.81 -3.65
C PHE A 52 -4.71 29.38 -3.64
N PRO A 53 -5.20 29.93 -4.75
CA PRO A 53 -6.60 30.31 -4.86
C PRO A 53 -7.49 29.06 -4.67
N PRO A 54 -8.67 29.19 -4.09
CA PRO A 54 -9.56 28.06 -3.82
C PRO A 54 -10.16 27.52 -5.15
N PHE A 55 -9.48 26.58 -5.77
CA PHE A 55 -9.82 26.01 -7.08
C PHE A 55 -11.30 25.62 -7.22
N VAL A 56 -11.83 24.89 -6.24
CA VAL A 56 -13.22 24.41 -6.28
C VAL A 56 -14.21 25.57 -6.20
N LYS A 57 -13.94 26.57 -5.35
CA LYS A 57 -14.77 27.78 -5.24
C LYS A 57 -14.74 28.59 -6.52
N ASP A 58 -13.57 28.75 -7.11
CA ASP A 58 -13.40 29.52 -8.35
C ASP A 58 -14.09 28.80 -9.52
N LEU A 59 -14.02 27.47 -9.58
CA LEU A 59 -14.73 26.67 -10.57
C LEU A 59 -16.25 26.83 -10.46
N PHE A 60 -16.80 26.82 -9.26
CA PHE A 60 -18.23 27.12 -9.01
C PHE A 60 -18.62 28.53 -9.44
N CYS A 61 -17.71 29.49 -9.34
CA CYS A 61 -17.91 30.87 -9.79
C CYS A 61 -17.63 31.07 -11.30
N GLY A 62 -17.45 29.99 -12.06
CA GLY A 62 -17.15 30.06 -13.49
C GLY A 62 -15.72 30.52 -13.81
N LYS A 63 -14.84 30.56 -12.84
CA LYS A 63 -13.43 30.92 -13.01
C LYS A 63 -12.57 29.67 -13.11
N PHE A 64 -12.10 29.38 -14.30
CA PHE A 64 -11.25 28.22 -14.56
C PHE A 64 -9.77 28.63 -14.62
N ASN A 65 -8.98 28.16 -13.66
CA ASN A 65 -7.53 28.37 -13.65
C ASN A 65 -6.81 27.12 -14.14
N LYS A 66 -6.45 27.10 -15.43
CA LYS A 66 -5.77 26.00 -16.07
C LYS A 66 -4.43 25.65 -15.41
N SER A 67 -3.71 26.64 -14.85
CA SER A 67 -2.41 26.41 -14.20
C SER A 67 -2.52 25.56 -12.91
N MET A 68 -3.71 25.51 -12.30
CA MET A 68 -3.96 24.64 -11.13
C MET A 68 -4.11 23.16 -11.49
N LEU A 69 -4.37 22.87 -12.76
CA LEU A 69 -4.46 21.52 -13.33
C LEU A 69 -3.18 21.14 -14.08
N SER A 70 -2.27 22.09 -14.28
CA SER A 70 -0.99 21.77 -14.90
C SER A 70 -0.18 20.89 -13.96
N TYR A 71 0.34 19.80 -14.51
CA TYR A 71 1.22 18.89 -13.80
C TYR A 71 2.51 19.62 -13.45
N ALA A 72 2.82 19.72 -12.16
CA ALA A 72 4.13 20.22 -11.75
C ALA A 72 5.17 19.14 -12.10
N GLU A 73 6.10 19.45 -13.01
CA GLU A 73 7.22 18.56 -13.29
C GLU A 73 8.13 18.50 -12.06
N VAL A 74 8.08 17.37 -11.35
CA VAL A 74 8.87 17.12 -10.13
C VAL A 74 10.08 16.22 -10.40
N LEU A 75 10.15 15.63 -11.60
CA LEU A 75 11.23 14.75 -12.00
C LEU A 75 12.33 15.57 -12.67
N ASN A 76 13.58 15.26 -12.34
CA ASN A 76 14.70 15.74 -13.15
C ASN A 76 14.75 14.99 -14.49
N TYR A 77 15.50 15.52 -15.46
CA TYR A 77 15.59 14.96 -16.81
C TYR A 77 16.00 13.47 -16.83
N GLU A 78 16.92 13.08 -15.96
CA GLU A 78 17.41 11.70 -15.90
C GLU A 78 16.34 10.73 -15.39
N ARG A 79 15.67 11.07 -14.28
CA ARG A 79 14.56 10.25 -13.74
C ARG A 79 13.40 10.17 -14.74
N HIS A 80 13.08 11.27 -15.40
CA HIS A 80 12.05 11.30 -16.43
C HIS A 80 12.38 10.33 -17.57
N ARG A 81 13.59 10.36 -18.08
CA ARG A 81 14.04 9.45 -19.15
C ARG A 81 13.97 7.98 -18.73
N ILE A 82 14.48 7.66 -17.53
CA ILE A 82 14.44 6.29 -17.00
C ILE A 82 12.99 5.81 -16.85
N LEU A 83 12.10 6.69 -16.40
CA LEU A 83 10.67 6.38 -16.27
C LEU A 83 10.03 6.13 -17.63
N GLU A 84 10.25 7.00 -18.62
CA GLU A 84 9.69 6.84 -19.97
C GLU A 84 10.20 5.56 -20.65
N ASP A 85 11.50 5.25 -20.53
CA ASP A 85 12.07 3.99 -21.02
C ASP A 85 11.39 2.77 -20.38
N LYS A 86 11.06 2.84 -19.08
CA LYS A 86 10.35 1.77 -18.38
C LYS A 86 8.90 1.66 -18.85
N ILE A 87 8.21 2.76 -19.01
CA ILE A 87 6.84 2.82 -19.52
C ILE A 87 6.78 2.24 -20.94
N GLU A 88 7.71 2.59 -21.81
CA GLU A 88 7.79 2.07 -23.17
C GLU A 88 7.95 0.54 -23.19
N ARG A 89 8.82 -0.03 -22.34
CA ARG A 89 8.97 -1.49 -22.23
C ARG A 89 7.68 -2.16 -21.75
N ILE A 90 7.00 -1.58 -20.75
CA ILE A 90 5.70 -2.08 -20.26
C ILE A 90 4.67 -2.03 -21.38
N SER A 91 4.57 -0.91 -22.08
CA SER A 91 3.64 -0.70 -23.19
C SER A 91 3.87 -1.70 -24.32
N THR A 92 5.12 -1.89 -24.73
CA THR A 92 5.51 -2.86 -25.76
C THR A 92 5.10 -4.28 -25.38
N TYR A 93 5.43 -4.70 -24.18
CA TYR A 93 5.09 -6.04 -23.69
C TYR A 93 3.57 -6.29 -23.66
N LEU A 94 2.80 -5.32 -23.14
CA LEU A 94 1.34 -5.43 -23.10
C LEU A 94 0.71 -5.42 -24.50
N ASN A 95 1.29 -4.68 -25.45
CA ASN A 95 0.83 -4.66 -26.87
C ASN A 95 1.06 -5.99 -27.56
N GLU A 96 2.21 -6.62 -27.35
CA GLU A 96 2.58 -7.91 -27.95
C GLU A 96 1.71 -9.06 -27.40
N ARG A 97 1.25 -8.95 -26.17
CA ARG A 97 0.51 -10.02 -25.46
C ARG A 97 -1.00 -9.74 -25.28
N LYS A 98 -1.63 -9.00 -26.19
CA LYS A 98 -3.07 -8.65 -26.11
C LYS A 98 -4.03 -9.83 -25.83
N THR A 99 -3.66 -11.05 -26.14
CA THR A 99 -4.48 -12.27 -25.96
C THR A 99 -3.87 -13.32 -25.04
N GLY A 100 -2.73 -13.07 -24.39
CA GLY A 100 -1.98 -14.08 -23.64
C GLY A 100 -1.65 -13.67 -22.20
N ILE A 101 -2.38 -12.71 -21.63
CA ILE A 101 -2.17 -12.25 -20.24
C ILE A 101 -2.84 -13.22 -19.25
N LEU A 102 -3.97 -13.79 -19.65
CA LEU A 102 -4.67 -14.81 -18.89
C LEU A 102 -4.43 -16.19 -19.51
N ASN A 103 -4.30 -17.21 -18.65
CA ASN A 103 -4.28 -18.59 -19.09
C ASN A 103 -5.67 -19.09 -19.50
N THR A 104 -5.78 -20.34 -19.92
CA THR A 104 -7.06 -21.00 -20.32
C THR A 104 -8.10 -21.00 -19.20
N ASP A 105 -7.66 -20.94 -17.95
CA ASP A 105 -8.52 -20.93 -16.77
C ASP A 105 -8.88 -19.51 -16.32
N GLY A 106 -8.50 -18.49 -17.12
CA GLY A 106 -8.78 -17.09 -16.84
C GLY A 106 -7.92 -16.48 -15.73
N GLN A 107 -6.81 -17.13 -15.33
CA GLN A 107 -5.88 -16.62 -14.32
C GLN A 107 -4.68 -15.96 -14.98
N ILE A 108 -4.00 -15.08 -14.23
CA ILE A 108 -2.74 -14.47 -14.66
C ILE A 108 -1.71 -15.57 -14.94
N CYS A 109 -1.13 -15.57 -16.14
CA CYS A 109 -0.19 -16.60 -16.53
C CYS A 109 1.15 -16.49 -15.76
N PRO A 110 1.80 -17.61 -15.41
CA PRO A 110 3.05 -17.61 -14.64
C PRO A 110 4.18 -16.82 -15.31
N GLU A 111 4.25 -16.82 -16.64
CA GLU A 111 5.23 -16.09 -17.42
C GLU A 111 5.11 -14.56 -17.22
N LEU A 112 3.89 -14.08 -17.02
CA LEU A 112 3.65 -12.67 -16.70
C LEU A 112 4.22 -12.30 -15.35
N LEU A 113 4.09 -13.18 -14.35
CA LEU A 113 4.67 -12.97 -13.02
C LEU A 113 6.21 -12.95 -13.07
N VAL A 114 6.82 -13.83 -13.88
CA VAL A 114 8.26 -13.82 -14.12
C VAL A 114 8.69 -12.51 -14.78
N TRP A 115 7.94 -12.05 -15.78
CA TRP A 115 8.21 -10.77 -16.43
C TRP A 115 8.07 -9.58 -15.47
N CYS A 116 7.05 -9.54 -14.61
CA CYS A 116 6.90 -8.49 -13.60
C CYS A 116 8.13 -8.40 -12.68
N ARG A 117 8.71 -9.54 -12.31
CA ARG A 117 9.97 -9.59 -11.54
C ARG A 117 11.15 -9.06 -12.34
N SER A 118 11.33 -9.51 -13.58
CA SER A 118 12.45 -9.09 -14.43
C SER A 118 12.41 -7.59 -14.75
N GLU A 119 11.20 -7.02 -14.92
CA GLU A 119 11.01 -5.57 -15.09
C GLU A 119 11.07 -4.79 -13.77
N GLY A 120 11.19 -5.46 -12.64
CA GLY A 120 11.24 -4.83 -11.33
C GLY A 120 9.98 -4.01 -11.05
N LEU A 121 8.81 -4.63 -11.24
CA LEU A 121 7.51 -4.03 -10.92
C LEU A 121 7.11 -4.25 -9.46
N HIS A 122 7.95 -4.95 -8.70
CA HIS A 122 7.79 -5.12 -7.25
C HIS A 122 8.68 -4.16 -6.48
N GLY A 123 8.30 -3.81 -5.25
CA GLY A 123 9.07 -2.94 -4.36
C GLY A 123 9.20 -1.49 -4.85
N LEU A 124 8.29 -1.01 -5.70
CA LEU A 124 8.38 0.30 -6.34
C LEU A 124 8.55 1.44 -5.34
N VAL A 125 7.84 1.40 -4.23
CA VAL A 125 7.82 2.45 -3.18
C VAL A 125 8.84 2.23 -2.08
N GLY A 126 9.54 1.10 -2.08
CA GLY A 126 10.46 0.71 -1.02
C GLY A 126 11.82 1.37 -1.13
N PRO A 127 12.53 1.56 0.01
CA PRO A 127 13.87 2.10 0.01
C PRO A 127 14.87 1.10 -0.60
N GLN A 128 15.88 1.61 -1.30
CA GLN A 128 16.91 0.79 -1.97
C GLN A 128 17.68 -0.12 -1.00
N VAL A 129 17.89 0.33 0.24
CA VAL A 129 18.57 -0.46 1.29
C VAL A 129 17.81 -1.74 1.70
N ARG A 130 16.56 -1.88 1.26
CA ARG A 130 15.71 -3.05 1.46
C ARG A 130 15.27 -3.69 0.13
N GLY A 131 16.04 -3.52 -0.92
CA GLY A 131 15.77 -4.06 -2.25
C GLY A 131 14.73 -3.28 -3.06
N GLY A 132 14.11 -2.23 -2.50
CA GLY A 132 13.11 -1.41 -3.17
C GLY A 132 13.69 -0.51 -4.26
N LYS A 133 12.83 0.12 -5.05
CA LYS A 133 13.20 0.97 -6.18
C LYS A 133 13.26 2.46 -5.84
N ASP A 134 12.79 2.87 -4.66
CA ASP A 134 12.77 4.26 -4.17
C ASP A 134 12.13 5.24 -5.17
N LEU A 135 11.04 4.80 -5.81
CA LEU A 135 10.32 5.63 -6.76
C LEU A 135 9.44 6.64 -6.04
N LEU A 136 9.36 7.82 -6.63
CA LEU A 136 8.42 8.84 -6.19
C LEU A 136 6.97 8.42 -6.50
N VAL A 137 6.06 8.96 -5.74
CA VAL A 137 4.61 8.72 -5.91
C VAL A 137 4.15 8.97 -7.35
N THR A 138 4.67 10.02 -7.99
CA THR A 138 4.41 10.35 -9.40
C THR A 138 4.92 9.28 -10.37
N GLU A 139 6.09 8.73 -10.13
CA GLU A 139 6.66 7.67 -10.97
C GLU A 139 5.83 6.39 -10.85
N VAL A 140 5.44 6.03 -9.64
CA VAL A 140 4.57 4.87 -9.41
C VAL A 140 3.20 5.07 -10.08
N ALA A 141 2.59 6.25 -9.95
CA ALA A 141 1.32 6.54 -10.59
C ALA A 141 1.39 6.44 -12.12
N ARG A 142 2.49 6.91 -12.74
CA ARG A 142 2.71 6.81 -14.19
C ARG A 142 2.87 5.35 -14.63
N ILE A 143 3.58 4.52 -13.86
CA ILE A 143 3.72 3.09 -14.13
C ILE A 143 2.34 2.41 -14.04
N TYR A 144 1.56 2.71 -13.00
CA TYR A 144 0.22 2.14 -12.82
C TYR A 144 -0.77 2.66 -13.87
N GLU A 145 -0.62 3.88 -14.36
CA GLU A 145 -1.38 4.38 -15.50
C GLU A 145 -1.19 3.46 -16.72
N GLU A 146 0.03 3.05 -17.02
CA GLU A 146 0.27 2.12 -18.15
C GLU A 146 -0.19 0.69 -17.84
N LEU A 147 0.07 0.17 -16.62
CA LEU A 147 -0.40 -1.15 -16.19
C LEU A 147 -1.93 -1.28 -16.21
N GLY A 148 -2.66 -0.17 -16.03
CA GLY A 148 -4.11 -0.12 -16.05
C GLY A 148 -4.75 -0.49 -17.40
N ARG A 149 -3.97 -0.64 -18.45
CA ARG A 149 -4.42 -1.24 -19.74
C ARG A 149 -4.87 -2.69 -19.54
N GLU A 150 -4.26 -3.38 -18.58
CA GLU A 150 -4.66 -4.70 -18.12
C GLU A 150 -5.02 -4.64 -16.64
N LEU A 151 -6.31 -4.49 -16.38
CA LEU A 151 -6.83 -4.20 -15.05
C LEU A 151 -6.52 -5.33 -14.05
N SER A 152 -6.58 -6.60 -14.48
CA SER A 152 -6.28 -7.75 -13.62
C SER A 152 -4.82 -7.73 -13.14
N LEU A 153 -3.89 -7.37 -14.01
CA LEU A 153 -2.47 -7.24 -13.66
C LEU A 153 -2.22 -6.05 -12.74
N SER A 154 -2.82 -4.90 -13.06
CA SER A 154 -2.71 -3.70 -12.24
C SER A 154 -3.19 -3.95 -10.80
N GLU A 155 -4.35 -4.60 -10.66
CA GLU A 155 -4.93 -4.94 -9.37
C GLU A 155 -4.12 -6.01 -8.62
N PHE A 156 -3.61 -7.01 -9.35
CA PHE A 156 -2.71 -8.01 -8.78
C PHE A 156 -1.51 -7.35 -8.10
N LEU A 157 -0.80 -6.48 -8.83
CA LEU A 157 0.35 -5.76 -8.30
C LEU A 157 -0.05 -4.77 -7.19
N TYR A 158 -1.21 -4.13 -7.33
CA TYR A 158 -1.71 -3.22 -6.31
C TYR A 158 -1.96 -3.92 -4.98
N CYS A 159 -2.65 -5.06 -4.98
CA CYS A 159 -2.95 -5.80 -3.77
C CYS A 159 -1.71 -6.41 -3.13
N SER A 160 -0.84 -7.04 -3.93
CA SER A 160 0.33 -7.77 -3.41
C SER A 160 1.53 -6.88 -3.13
N ASP A 161 1.83 -5.94 -4.03
CA ASP A 161 3.01 -5.09 -3.91
C ASP A 161 2.70 -3.78 -3.17
N ILE A 162 1.70 -3.03 -3.62
CA ILE A 162 1.45 -1.71 -3.00
C ILE A 162 0.87 -1.87 -1.61
N LEU A 163 -0.22 -2.62 -1.43
CA LEU A 163 -0.85 -2.73 -0.13
C LEU A 163 -0.09 -3.67 0.81
N GLY A 164 0.27 -4.86 0.33
CA GLY A 164 0.95 -5.86 1.15
C GLY A 164 2.35 -5.43 1.57
N TYR A 165 3.17 -4.99 0.61
CA TYR A 165 4.53 -4.51 0.88
C TYR A 165 4.55 -3.29 1.80
N ARG A 166 3.70 -2.27 1.53
CA ARG A 166 3.64 -1.06 2.35
C ARG A 166 3.19 -1.31 3.78
N ALA A 167 2.27 -2.23 3.99
CA ALA A 167 1.85 -2.56 5.34
C ALA A 167 3.05 -3.04 6.19
N VAL A 168 3.91 -3.89 5.62
CA VAL A 168 5.15 -4.35 6.29
C VAL A 168 6.18 -3.22 6.39
N LEU A 169 6.36 -2.42 5.34
CA LEU A 169 7.32 -1.32 5.31
C LEU A 169 7.03 -0.24 6.36
N GLU A 170 5.76 0.15 6.50
CA GLU A 170 5.38 1.30 7.34
C GLU A 170 5.13 0.89 8.81
N HIS A 171 4.66 -0.33 9.04
CA HIS A 171 4.20 -0.77 10.35
C HIS A 171 4.95 -1.98 10.91
N GLY A 172 5.76 -2.65 10.08
CA GLY A 172 6.57 -3.77 10.53
C GLY A 172 7.67 -3.35 11.50
N SER A 173 7.92 -4.19 12.50
CA SER A 173 9.12 -4.06 13.34
C SER A 173 10.40 -4.22 12.50
N ALA A 174 11.54 -3.74 12.99
CA ALA A 174 12.82 -3.88 12.30
C ALA A 174 13.10 -5.34 11.88
N ARG A 175 12.77 -6.30 12.74
CA ARG A 175 12.91 -7.74 12.47
C ARG A 175 11.97 -8.21 11.35
N GLN A 176 10.70 -7.80 11.37
CA GLN A 176 9.74 -8.15 10.32
C GLN A 176 10.14 -7.54 8.97
N GLN A 177 10.59 -6.29 8.98
CA GLN A 177 11.10 -5.63 7.78
C GLN A 177 12.33 -6.36 7.23
N GLU A 178 13.29 -6.73 8.06
CA GLU A 178 14.49 -7.47 7.66
C GLU A 178 14.15 -8.86 7.10
N GLN A 179 13.15 -9.52 7.68
CA GLN A 179 12.74 -10.87 7.29
C GLN A 179 11.98 -10.90 5.96
N HIS A 180 11.17 -9.88 5.65
CA HIS A 180 10.19 -9.96 4.57
C HIS A 180 10.41 -8.96 3.42
N LEU A 181 10.96 -7.75 3.67
CA LEU A 181 10.95 -6.71 2.65
C LEU A 181 11.78 -7.04 1.41
N GLU A 182 12.91 -7.70 1.55
CA GLU A 182 13.75 -8.06 0.41
C GLU A 182 13.02 -9.01 -0.54
N SER A 183 12.49 -10.13 -0.03
CA SER A 183 11.73 -11.10 -0.82
C SER A 183 10.46 -10.53 -1.44
N LEU A 184 9.78 -9.61 -0.72
CA LEU A 184 8.61 -8.90 -1.25
C LEU A 184 9.00 -7.91 -2.35
N SER A 185 10.12 -7.18 -2.21
CA SER A 185 10.59 -6.22 -3.22
C SER A 185 11.13 -6.88 -4.49
N GLU A 186 11.60 -8.12 -4.40
CA GLU A 186 11.98 -8.95 -5.54
C GLU A 186 10.79 -9.66 -6.20
N GLY A 187 9.62 -9.69 -5.52
CA GLY A 187 8.46 -10.44 -5.96
C GLY A 187 8.61 -11.96 -5.83
N THR A 188 9.64 -12.44 -5.10
CA THR A 188 9.82 -13.87 -4.78
C THR A 188 8.85 -14.33 -3.69
N SER A 189 8.38 -13.41 -2.87
CA SER A 189 7.27 -13.57 -1.93
C SER A 189 6.20 -12.52 -2.23
N LEU A 190 4.95 -12.85 -2.01
CA LEU A 190 3.82 -11.93 -2.18
C LEU A 190 3.04 -11.84 -0.87
N ALA A 191 2.57 -10.63 -0.55
CA ALA A 191 1.75 -10.40 0.62
C ALA A 191 0.33 -10.02 0.22
N THR A 192 -0.67 -10.42 0.99
CA THR A 192 -2.06 -10.03 0.76
C THR A 192 -2.75 -9.60 2.06
N LEU A 193 -3.71 -8.66 1.92
CA LEU A 193 -4.53 -8.20 3.03
C LEU A 193 -5.74 -9.11 3.22
N CYS A 194 -5.93 -9.61 4.43
CA CYS A 194 -7.04 -10.45 4.85
C CYS A 194 -7.90 -9.66 5.87
N VAL A 195 -8.81 -8.84 5.35
CA VAL A 195 -9.58 -7.88 6.14
C VAL A 195 -11.05 -8.26 6.22
N HIS A 196 -11.69 -8.51 5.07
CA HIS A 196 -13.13 -8.67 4.94
C HIS A 196 -13.62 -10.04 5.44
N GLU A 197 -14.84 -10.07 5.95
CA GLU A 197 -15.60 -11.27 6.31
C GLU A 197 -16.98 -11.20 5.67
N GLU A 198 -17.76 -12.27 5.70
CA GLU A 198 -19.07 -12.32 5.05
C GLU A 198 -19.99 -11.21 5.55
N ASP A 199 -19.98 -10.95 6.86
CA ASP A 199 -20.77 -9.91 7.51
C ASP A 199 -20.02 -8.61 7.79
N ALA A 200 -18.74 -8.51 7.44
CA ALA A 200 -17.88 -7.36 7.69
C ALA A 200 -17.12 -6.91 6.43
N GLY A 201 -17.70 -5.97 5.71
CA GLY A 201 -17.08 -5.32 4.54
C GLY A 201 -16.43 -3.99 4.92
N SER A 202 -17.04 -2.88 4.51
CA SER A 202 -16.52 -1.53 4.83
C SER A 202 -16.61 -1.19 6.32
N ASP A 203 -17.52 -1.79 7.04
CA ASP A 203 -17.67 -1.64 8.49
C ASP A 203 -16.81 -2.68 9.23
N LEU A 204 -15.60 -2.28 9.62
CA LEU A 204 -14.66 -3.13 10.34
C LEU A 204 -15.09 -3.48 11.76
N SER A 205 -16.06 -2.75 12.34
CA SER A 205 -16.57 -3.04 13.69
C SER A 205 -17.30 -4.38 13.77
N ARG A 206 -17.70 -4.93 12.62
CA ARG A 206 -18.44 -6.20 12.50
C ARG A 206 -17.54 -7.41 12.35
N ILE A 207 -16.22 -7.25 12.38
CA ILE A 207 -15.25 -8.35 12.29
C ILE A 207 -15.48 -9.33 13.45
N GLN A 208 -15.67 -10.60 13.12
CA GLN A 208 -15.93 -11.69 14.05
C GLN A 208 -14.73 -12.60 14.29
N MET A 209 -13.74 -12.58 13.39
CA MET A 209 -12.50 -13.36 13.55
C MET A 209 -11.79 -13.00 14.85
N ILE A 210 -11.40 -14.03 15.62
CA ILE A 210 -10.83 -13.86 16.97
C ILE A 210 -9.35 -14.27 16.99
N ALA A 211 -8.54 -13.46 17.66
CA ALA A 211 -7.17 -13.74 18.05
C ALA A 211 -7.12 -13.97 19.57
N LYS A 212 -7.10 -15.25 20.00
CA LYS A 212 -7.06 -15.61 21.42
C LYS A 212 -5.62 -15.69 21.91
N TYR A 213 -5.25 -14.83 22.85
CA TYR A 213 -3.91 -14.84 23.47
C TYR A 213 -3.77 -15.99 24.45
N ASN A 214 -2.62 -16.68 24.37
CA ASN A 214 -2.17 -17.66 25.34
C ASN A 214 -0.91 -17.12 26.05
N PRO A 215 -0.99 -16.78 27.36
CA PRO A 215 0.13 -16.22 28.09
C PRO A 215 1.26 -17.23 28.36
N ASP A 216 0.98 -18.54 28.43
CA ASP A 216 1.98 -19.55 28.78
C ASP A 216 3.10 -19.65 27.74
N ASN A 217 2.77 -19.47 26.46
CA ASN A 217 3.72 -19.54 25.33
C ASN A 217 3.77 -18.26 24.49
N GLU A 218 3.19 -17.18 24.99
CA GLU A 218 3.16 -15.88 24.30
C GLU A 218 2.72 -15.95 22.83
N THR A 219 1.66 -16.73 22.56
CA THR A 219 1.11 -16.93 21.23
C THR A 219 -0.33 -16.47 21.11
N TYR A 220 -0.73 -16.11 19.91
CA TYR A 220 -2.13 -15.88 19.55
C TYR A 220 -2.65 -17.04 18.71
N HIS A 221 -3.82 -17.53 19.04
CA HIS A 221 -4.56 -18.50 18.21
C HIS A 221 -5.57 -17.72 17.37
N LEU A 222 -5.32 -17.67 16.07
CA LEU A 222 -6.19 -17.03 15.08
C LEU A 222 -7.22 -18.02 14.60
N MET A 223 -8.50 -17.69 14.70
CA MET A 223 -9.62 -18.54 14.28
C MET A 223 -10.68 -17.71 13.56
N GLY A 224 -10.97 -18.09 12.32
CA GLY A 224 -12.00 -17.46 11.51
C GLY A 224 -11.73 -17.56 10.02
N THR A 225 -12.64 -17.01 9.22
CA THR A 225 -12.59 -17.03 7.76
C THR A 225 -12.62 -15.60 7.22
N LYS A 226 -11.69 -15.29 6.36
CA LYS A 226 -11.67 -14.06 5.58
C LYS A 226 -12.19 -14.34 4.17
N THR A 227 -12.94 -13.40 3.62
CA THR A 227 -13.53 -13.53 2.28
C THR A 227 -13.00 -12.44 1.34
N TRP A 228 -13.14 -12.65 0.05
CA TRP A 228 -12.67 -11.73 -0.97
C TRP A 228 -11.19 -11.36 -0.85
N VAL A 229 -10.38 -12.34 -0.41
CA VAL A 229 -8.92 -12.17 -0.34
C VAL A 229 -8.35 -12.24 -1.76
N ALA A 230 -7.57 -11.24 -2.13
CA ALA A 230 -6.94 -11.18 -3.45
C ALA A 230 -5.69 -12.05 -3.49
N ASN A 231 -5.56 -12.88 -4.51
CA ASN A 231 -4.40 -13.73 -4.81
C ASN A 231 -3.93 -14.66 -3.66
N PRO A 232 -4.81 -15.27 -2.89
CA PRO A 232 -4.34 -16.06 -1.75
C PRO A 232 -3.50 -17.26 -2.19
N GLY A 233 -3.77 -17.84 -3.38
CA GLY A 233 -3.02 -18.97 -3.94
C GLY A 233 -1.57 -18.66 -4.29
N ASN A 234 -1.27 -17.38 -4.59
CA ASN A 234 0.08 -16.92 -4.91
C ASN A 234 0.77 -16.23 -3.73
N SER A 235 0.07 -16.03 -2.61
CA SER A 235 0.58 -15.27 -1.47
C SER A 235 1.30 -16.18 -0.47
N ASN A 236 2.45 -15.72 -0.02
CA ASN A 236 3.24 -16.38 1.01
C ASN A 236 3.02 -15.74 2.39
N LEU A 237 2.63 -14.48 2.41
CA LEU A 237 2.45 -13.69 3.62
C LEU A 237 1.03 -13.12 3.66
N PHE A 238 0.32 -13.38 4.75
CA PHE A 238 -1.03 -12.90 4.98
C PHE A 238 -1.04 -11.85 6.08
N ILE A 239 -1.61 -10.68 5.79
CA ILE A 239 -1.80 -9.61 6.78
C ILE A 239 -3.25 -9.70 7.25
N VAL A 240 -3.44 -10.28 8.42
CA VAL A 240 -4.74 -10.71 8.92
C VAL A 240 -5.23 -9.77 9.99
N LEU A 241 -6.43 -9.20 9.80
CA LEU A 241 -7.07 -8.36 10.79
C LEU A 241 -8.03 -9.20 11.65
N ALA A 242 -7.79 -9.27 12.96
CA ALA A 242 -8.58 -10.05 13.89
C ALA A 242 -8.87 -9.30 15.20
N GLY A 243 -10.00 -9.62 15.83
CA GLY A 243 -10.39 -9.07 17.12
C GLY A 243 -9.54 -9.63 18.24
N THR A 244 -8.88 -8.74 18.99
CA THR A 244 -8.22 -9.04 20.27
C THR A 244 -9.10 -8.52 21.39
N ARG A 245 -9.31 -9.33 22.42
CA ARG A 245 -10.05 -8.90 23.60
C ARG A 245 -9.06 -8.39 24.65
N ASN A 246 -9.05 -7.09 24.83
CA ASN A 246 -8.33 -6.44 25.92
C ASN A 246 -9.29 -6.04 27.02
N LYS A 247 -8.83 -6.11 28.28
CA LYS A 247 -9.54 -5.49 29.39
C LYS A 247 -9.08 -4.04 29.50
N ASN A 248 -10.02 -3.10 29.43
CA ASN A 248 -9.73 -1.70 29.70
C ASN A 248 -9.42 -1.49 31.19
N TYR A 249 -9.05 -0.27 31.59
CA TYR A 249 -8.74 0.10 32.96
C TYR A 249 -9.90 -0.11 33.96
N MET A 250 -11.15 -0.25 33.44
CA MET A 250 -12.34 -0.52 34.24
C MET A 250 -12.69 -2.01 34.28
N GLY A 251 -11.88 -2.87 33.65
CA GLY A 251 -12.10 -4.31 33.59
C GLY A 251 -13.14 -4.75 32.54
N GLU A 252 -13.66 -3.81 31.73
CA GLU A 252 -14.55 -4.11 30.63
C GLU A 252 -13.75 -4.69 29.44
N VAL A 253 -14.33 -5.64 28.74
CA VAL A 253 -13.71 -6.28 27.59
C VAL A 253 -14.00 -5.44 26.35
N GLU A 254 -13.02 -4.70 25.88
CA GLU A 254 -13.06 -4.04 24.58
C GLU A 254 -12.52 -4.99 23.48
N ALA A 255 -13.26 -5.07 22.38
CA ALA A 255 -12.83 -5.80 21.21
C ALA A 255 -12.06 -4.85 20.29
N ASP A 256 -10.74 -4.84 20.43
CA ASP A 256 -9.86 -4.09 19.56
C ASP A 256 -9.44 -4.93 18.36
N LEU A 257 -9.22 -4.29 17.22
CA LEU A 257 -8.71 -4.96 16.02
C LEU A 257 -7.19 -4.89 15.98
N THR A 258 -6.55 -6.04 15.80
CA THR A 258 -5.09 -6.16 15.69
C THR A 258 -4.73 -6.79 14.34
N ALA A 259 -3.70 -6.29 13.70
CA ALA A 259 -3.16 -6.86 12.47
C ALA A 259 -2.04 -7.85 12.80
N PHE A 260 -2.06 -9.00 12.15
CA PHE A 260 -1.08 -10.07 12.32
C PHE A 260 -0.42 -10.41 10.99
N LEU A 261 0.88 -10.67 11.00
CA LEU A 261 1.61 -11.30 9.90
C LEU A 261 1.55 -12.82 10.09
N VAL A 262 1.02 -13.52 9.10
CA VAL A 262 0.91 -14.98 9.07
C VAL A 262 1.66 -15.48 7.85
N ASP A 263 2.73 -16.24 8.03
CA ASP A 263 3.43 -16.91 6.92
C ASP A 263 2.66 -18.19 6.57
N ALA A 264 2.44 -18.43 5.27
CA ALA A 264 1.80 -19.66 4.80
C ALA A 264 2.51 -20.95 5.29
N LYS A 265 3.83 -20.86 5.55
CA LYS A 265 4.64 -21.97 6.06
C LYS A 265 4.32 -22.36 7.50
N ASP A 266 3.76 -21.45 8.28
CA ASP A 266 3.44 -21.72 9.69
C ASP A 266 2.26 -22.71 9.83
N GLY A 267 1.57 -23.00 8.73
CA GLY A 267 0.43 -23.91 8.68
C GLY A 267 -0.86 -23.31 9.23
N GLY A 268 -1.96 -24.04 9.08
CA GLY A 268 -3.28 -23.60 9.56
C GLY A 268 -3.92 -22.48 8.73
N VAL A 269 -3.44 -22.25 7.51
CA VAL A 269 -4.05 -21.40 6.49
C VAL A 269 -4.59 -22.27 5.39
N THR A 270 -5.89 -22.22 5.14
CA THR A 270 -6.54 -23.02 4.11
C THR A 270 -7.26 -22.09 3.13
N ILE A 271 -6.92 -22.21 1.85
CA ILE A 271 -7.61 -21.49 0.79
C ILE A 271 -8.90 -22.23 0.48
N GLY A 272 -10.02 -21.55 0.63
CA GLY A 272 -11.35 -22.10 0.48
C GLY A 272 -11.97 -21.78 -0.89
N LYS A 273 -13.26 -21.45 -0.85
CA LYS A 273 -14.05 -21.19 -2.07
C LYS A 273 -13.54 -19.99 -2.83
N LYS A 274 -13.34 -20.15 -4.15
CA LYS A 274 -13.11 -19.04 -5.08
C LYS A 274 -14.41 -18.28 -5.32
N HIS A 275 -14.29 -16.97 -5.48
CA HIS A 275 -15.39 -16.07 -5.78
C HIS A 275 -15.33 -15.64 -7.25
N ASP A 276 -16.48 -15.71 -7.92
CA ASP A 276 -16.60 -15.22 -9.29
C ASP A 276 -16.81 -13.71 -9.28
N ALA A 277 -15.81 -12.98 -9.75
CA ALA A 277 -15.90 -11.54 -9.91
C ALA A 277 -16.42 -11.19 -11.32
N THR A 278 -17.30 -10.19 -11.40
CA THR A 278 -17.86 -9.72 -12.68
C THR A 278 -16.80 -9.10 -13.59
N ALA A 279 -15.75 -8.52 -13.00
CA ALA A 279 -14.61 -7.93 -13.69
C ALA A 279 -13.31 -8.43 -13.08
N MET A 280 -12.18 -8.16 -13.74
CA MET A 280 -10.85 -8.59 -13.26
C MET A 280 -10.75 -10.11 -13.08
N SER A 281 -11.28 -10.86 -14.05
CA SER A 281 -11.35 -12.32 -14.02
C SER A 281 -9.97 -13.00 -13.87
N GLY A 282 -8.89 -12.31 -14.25
CA GLY A 282 -7.52 -12.78 -14.08
C GLY A 282 -7.01 -12.75 -12.63
N LEU A 283 -7.71 -12.06 -11.76
CA LEU A 283 -7.37 -11.98 -10.35
C LEU A 283 -8.15 -13.03 -9.57
N GLU A 284 -7.43 -13.88 -8.83
CA GLU A 284 -8.08 -14.85 -7.95
C GLU A 284 -8.58 -14.14 -6.69
N TYR A 285 -9.88 -14.22 -6.44
CA TYR A 285 -10.48 -13.90 -5.15
C TYR A 285 -10.97 -15.17 -4.49
N ALA A 286 -10.59 -15.41 -3.25
CA ALA A 286 -11.07 -16.58 -2.52
C ALA A 286 -11.29 -16.28 -1.04
N SER A 287 -12.03 -17.17 -0.39
CA SER A 287 -12.08 -17.23 1.07
C SER A 287 -10.83 -17.89 1.60
N VAL A 288 -10.34 -17.43 2.75
CA VAL A 288 -9.18 -18.02 3.45
C VAL A 288 -9.57 -18.29 4.88
N GLU A 289 -9.47 -19.55 5.28
CA GLU A 289 -9.71 -19.99 6.65
C GLU A 289 -8.39 -20.01 7.42
N PHE A 290 -8.42 -19.43 8.60
CA PHE A 290 -7.31 -19.39 9.53
C PHE A 290 -7.64 -20.21 10.78
N ASN A 291 -6.78 -21.18 11.10
CA ASN A 291 -6.76 -21.92 12.35
C ASN A 291 -5.28 -22.15 12.73
N CYS A 292 -4.59 -21.08 13.03
CA CYS A 292 -3.14 -21.09 13.22
C CYS A 292 -2.73 -20.42 14.54
N LYS A 293 -1.56 -20.83 15.04
CA LYS A 293 -0.94 -20.22 16.22
C LYS A 293 0.25 -19.38 15.77
N VAL A 294 0.24 -18.11 16.09
CA VAL A 294 1.30 -17.18 15.75
C VAL A 294 1.94 -16.60 17.02
N SER A 295 3.21 -16.29 16.95
CA SER A 295 3.91 -15.63 18.06
C SER A 295 3.36 -14.22 18.29
N LYS A 296 3.49 -13.68 19.49
CA LYS A 296 3.23 -12.26 19.75
C LYS A 296 4.09 -11.34 18.85
N ASN A 297 5.24 -11.81 18.37
CA ASN A 297 6.09 -11.08 17.43
C ASN A 297 5.51 -11.00 16.00
N SER A 298 4.44 -11.73 15.71
CA SER A 298 3.70 -11.64 14.45
C SER A 298 2.72 -10.47 14.41
N ILE A 299 2.55 -9.71 15.48
CA ILE A 299 1.73 -8.51 15.48
C ILE A 299 2.39 -7.48 14.57
N LEU A 300 1.62 -6.96 13.63
CA LEU A 300 2.00 -5.84 12.77
C LEU A 300 1.55 -4.53 13.42
N GLY A 301 2.49 -3.66 13.74
CA GLY A 301 2.21 -2.45 14.52
C GLY A 301 1.98 -2.76 16.00
N LYS A 302 0.85 -2.32 16.56
CA LYS A 302 0.50 -2.52 17.96
C LYS A 302 -0.85 -3.21 18.13
N VAL A 303 -1.04 -3.85 19.27
CA VAL A 303 -2.32 -4.44 19.67
C VAL A 303 -3.39 -3.33 19.70
N GLY A 304 -4.52 -3.58 19.08
CA GLY A 304 -5.66 -2.64 19.04
C GLY A 304 -5.59 -1.57 17.95
N GLU A 305 -4.45 -1.39 17.27
CA GLU A 305 -4.30 -0.37 16.22
C GLU A 305 -4.47 -0.93 14.79
N GLY A 306 -4.83 -2.21 14.64
CA GLY A 306 -4.88 -2.88 13.33
C GLY A 306 -5.87 -2.27 12.35
N GLY A 307 -7.05 -1.84 12.81
CA GLY A 307 -8.03 -1.17 11.96
C GLY A 307 -7.52 0.15 11.39
N GLN A 308 -6.86 0.97 12.22
CA GLN A 308 -6.26 2.23 11.81
C GLN A 308 -5.10 2.01 10.83
N LEU A 309 -4.28 0.98 11.07
CA LEU A 309 -3.18 0.57 10.22
C LEU A 309 -3.68 0.24 8.80
N ILE A 310 -4.64 -0.67 8.69
CA ILE A 310 -5.20 -1.07 7.39
C ILE A 310 -5.80 0.13 6.67
N GLN A 311 -6.56 0.96 7.38
CA GLN A 311 -7.16 2.17 6.80
C GLN A 311 -6.09 3.17 6.31
N SER A 312 -5.01 3.34 7.07
CA SER A 312 -3.88 4.20 6.67
C SER A 312 -3.24 3.71 5.38
N VAL A 313 -2.87 2.42 5.30
CA VAL A 313 -2.26 1.82 4.12
C VAL A 313 -3.18 1.94 2.90
N GLN A 314 -4.46 1.65 3.04
CA GLN A 314 -5.41 1.78 1.94
C GLN A 314 -5.58 3.23 1.49
N ASN A 315 -5.77 4.17 2.42
CA ASN A 315 -6.01 5.57 2.08
C ASN A 315 -4.83 6.24 1.38
N GLN A 316 -3.60 5.93 1.80
CA GLN A 316 -2.40 6.49 1.20
C GLN A 316 -2.19 6.02 -0.25
N ASN A 317 -2.78 4.89 -0.63
CA ASN A 317 -2.51 4.25 -1.92
C ASN A 317 -3.67 4.32 -2.93
N LYS A 318 -4.84 4.83 -2.54
CA LYS A 318 -6.02 4.96 -3.41
C LYS A 318 -5.74 5.70 -4.73
N PHE A 319 -4.82 6.66 -4.72
CA PHE A 319 -4.47 7.40 -5.93
C PHE A 319 -3.71 6.53 -6.95
N ILE A 320 -2.92 5.54 -6.51
CA ILE A 320 -2.23 4.60 -7.41
C ILE A 320 -3.26 3.75 -8.14
N PHE A 321 -4.24 3.22 -7.42
CA PHE A 321 -5.36 2.49 -8.01
C PHE A 321 -6.13 3.35 -9.01
N ALA A 322 -6.44 4.60 -8.63
CA ALA A 322 -7.11 5.55 -9.51
C ALA A 322 -6.30 5.85 -10.79
N ALA A 323 -4.97 5.93 -10.71
CA ALA A 323 -4.10 6.11 -11.87
C ALA A 323 -4.25 4.95 -12.87
N GLY A 324 -4.29 3.69 -12.39
CA GLY A 324 -4.55 2.52 -13.22
C GLY A 324 -5.92 2.58 -13.92
N LEU A 325 -6.96 3.04 -13.22
CA LEU A 325 -8.30 3.17 -13.80
C LEU A 325 -8.39 4.22 -14.91
N ILE A 326 -7.57 5.29 -14.88
CA ILE A 326 -7.59 6.33 -15.91
C ILE A 326 -7.33 5.76 -17.29
N THR A 327 -6.31 4.91 -17.42
CA THR A 327 -6.01 4.30 -18.72
C THR A 327 -7.07 3.32 -19.16
N ASN A 328 -7.62 2.53 -18.25
CA ASN A 328 -8.75 1.67 -18.58
C ASN A 328 -9.92 2.47 -19.15
N LEU A 329 -10.26 3.60 -18.55
CA LEU A 329 -11.27 4.53 -19.08
C LEU A 329 -10.94 5.07 -20.48
N LYS A 330 -9.67 5.41 -20.74
CA LYS A 330 -9.20 5.86 -22.07
C LYS A 330 -9.40 4.80 -23.16
N TYR A 331 -9.36 3.52 -22.81
CA TYR A 331 -9.57 2.41 -23.77
C TYR A 331 -11.04 2.07 -24.01
N VAL A 332 -11.91 2.44 -23.08
CA VAL A 332 -13.36 2.21 -23.21
C VAL A 332 -14.05 3.35 -23.97
N LEU A 333 -13.48 4.55 -23.94
CA LEU A 333 -13.98 5.75 -24.65
C LEU A 333 -13.41 5.86 -26.07
#